data_5ccbae1cfd3b1e9cd308962aced4fff2
#
_entry.id   5ccbae1cfd3b1e9cd308962aced4fff2
#
_cell.length_a   1.000
_cell.length_b   1.000
_cell.length_c   1.000
_cell.angle_alpha   90.00
_cell.angle_beta   90.00
_cell.angle_gamma   90.00
#
_symmetry.space_group_name_H-M   'P 1'
#
loop_
_entity.id
_entity.type
_entity.pdbx_description
1 polymer ?
#
loop_
_entity_poly.entity_id
_entity_poly.type
_entity_poly.pdbx_seq_one_letter_code
_entity_poly.pdbx_strand_id
1 'polypeptide(L)'
;MLVLAALGCREDAGEPTAPETTAPLAVAAAQALTFSKLSAGGGHTCGVASDLRAYCWGLNFNGQLGDGTTTQRLTPVAVAGTLEFRQVSAGLNYTCGVTTTNRAYCWGQGEAGNLGDGTKMDQSLPVQVAGGHLFRRVDAGDAHTCGVTTSDEAYCWGFNDRGVLGAGIIQRQSTPVAVSGGLKFRQVAAGGTHTCGVTTSDVVYCWGSDSVGQVGDGSNTAGVFVPTRVATSRRFQLVDAGLGAFTCGVTTADKAFCWGSGRNGEIGDGRDFLRFLPRAVTGGHAFDRVTTGGTHTCAVATDNRAYCWGLNAGGALGTGTSVARSLIPVAVAGGRFFSQVSAGKSHTCARSGAALS
;
A
#
# COMPACT_ATOMS: atom_id res chain seq x y z
N MET A 1 -2.13 4.63 -20.51
CA MET A 1 -2.10 3.21 -20.91
C MET A 1 -1.61 2.41 -19.70
N LEU A 2 -2.52 1.67 -19.05
CA LEU A 2 -2.18 0.88 -17.86
C LEU A 2 -1.51 -0.39 -18.35
N VAL A 3 -0.32 -0.69 -17.88
CA VAL A 3 0.30 -1.98 -18.11
C VAL A 3 0.27 -2.77 -16.84
N LEU A 4 -0.50 -3.80 -16.87
CA LEU A 4 -0.66 -4.77 -15.83
C LEU A 4 0.33 -5.92 -16.07
N ALA A 5 1.32 -6.06 -15.24
CA ALA A 5 2.20 -7.21 -15.22
C ALA A 5 2.01 -7.94 -13.89
N ALA A 6 1.10 -8.87 -13.87
CA ALA A 6 0.94 -10.06 -13.04
C ALA A 6 -0.55 -10.43 -12.96
N LEU A 7 -0.86 -11.69 -12.81
CA LEU A 7 -2.23 -12.24 -12.68
C LEU A 7 -3.06 -11.47 -11.63
N GLY A 8 -4.03 -10.70 -12.10
CA GLY A 8 -4.93 -9.90 -11.25
C GLY A 8 -5.23 -8.50 -11.78
N CYS A 9 -4.46 -8.01 -12.76
CA CYS A 9 -4.67 -6.72 -13.38
C CYS A 9 -4.59 -6.83 -14.92
N ARG A 10 -5.43 -7.62 -15.58
CA ARG A 10 -5.46 -7.77 -17.02
C ARG A 10 -6.66 -7.02 -17.60
N GLU A 11 -6.43 -6.15 -18.57
CA GLU A 11 -7.49 -5.72 -19.50
C GLU A 11 -7.62 -6.80 -20.57
N ASP A 12 -8.76 -7.50 -20.60
CA ASP A 12 -9.14 -8.33 -21.75
C ASP A 12 -9.64 -7.41 -22.87
N ALA A 13 -8.76 -7.14 -23.82
CA ALA A 13 -9.18 -6.71 -25.14
C ALA A 13 -9.52 -7.98 -25.95
N GLY A 14 -10.80 -8.36 -25.98
CA GLY A 14 -11.30 -9.41 -26.86
C GLY A 14 -11.12 -9.01 -28.31
N GLU A 15 -10.48 -9.87 -29.10
CA GLU A 15 -10.46 -9.73 -30.57
C GLU A 15 -11.88 -9.88 -31.13
N PRO A 16 -12.30 -9.05 -32.09
CA PRO A 16 -13.60 -9.19 -32.75
C PRO A 16 -13.53 -10.24 -33.86
N THR A 17 -14.36 -11.28 -33.76
CA THR A 17 -14.72 -12.12 -34.90
C THR A 17 -15.68 -11.36 -35.83
N ALA A 18 -15.50 -11.54 -37.13
CA ALA A 18 -16.03 -10.83 -38.29
C ALA A 18 -17.58 -10.73 -38.44
N PRO A 19 -18.12 -10.02 -39.44
CA PRO A 19 -19.16 -9.01 -39.23
C PRO A 19 -20.57 -9.52 -39.56
N GLU A 20 -21.54 -9.13 -38.75
CA GLU A 20 -22.95 -9.02 -39.20
C GLU A 20 -23.34 -7.53 -39.35
N THR A 21 -23.81 -7.20 -40.53
CA THR A 21 -24.28 -5.87 -40.92
C THR A 21 -25.59 -5.51 -40.26
N THR A 22 -25.54 -4.69 -39.22
CA THR A 22 -26.67 -3.86 -38.77
C THR A 22 -26.16 -2.46 -38.43
N ALA A 23 -26.97 -1.44 -38.72
CA ALA A 23 -26.65 -0.02 -38.65
C ALA A 23 -25.89 0.39 -37.40
N PRO A 24 -24.91 1.35 -37.43
CA PRO A 24 -24.12 1.72 -36.30
C PRO A 24 -24.97 2.47 -35.29
N LEU A 25 -25.37 1.78 -34.22
CA LEU A 25 -25.56 2.45 -32.93
C LEU A 25 -24.18 3.03 -32.58
N ALA A 26 -24.08 4.36 -32.49
CA ALA A 26 -22.91 5.04 -32.00
C ALA A 26 -22.68 4.57 -30.57
N VAL A 27 -21.90 3.50 -30.39
CA VAL A 27 -21.33 3.13 -29.10
C VAL A 27 -20.38 4.28 -28.81
N ALA A 28 -20.78 5.18 -27.92
CA ALA A 28 -19.86 6.13 -27.32
C ALA A 28 -18.68 5.32 -26.81
N ALA A 29 -17.51 5.52 -27.40
CA ALA A 29 -16.29 4.82 -26.98
C ALA A 29 -16.15 5.06 -25.50
N ALA A 30 -16.26 4.00 -24.70
CA ALA A 30 -16.06 4.09 -23.26
C ALA A 30 -14.67 4.69 -23.07
N GLN A 31 -14.58 5.88 -22.49
CA GLN A 31 -13.30 6.51 -22.22
C GLN A 31 -12.51 5.57 -21.31
N ALA A 32 -11.35 5.13 -21.78
CA ALA A 32 -10.48 4.26 -21.00
C ALA A 32 -10.14 4.95 -19.67
N LEU A 33 -10.42 4.29 -18.56
CA LEU A 33 -10.14 4.82 -17.23
C LEU A 33 -8.63 5.12 -17.09
N THR A 34 -8.32 6.35 -16.80
CA THR A 34 -6.94 6.78 -16.50
C THR A 34 -6.81 7.00 -15.00
N PHE A 35 -5.97 6.22 -14.36
CA PHE A 35 -5.76 6.30 -12.92
C PHE A 35 -4.63 7.27 -12.57
N SER A 36 -4.88 8.15 -11.60
CA SER A 36 -3.88 9.05 -10.99
C SER A 36 -3.14 8.39 -9.82
N LYS A 37 -3.78 7.44 -9.14
CA LYS A 37 -3.26 6.68 -7.99
C LYS A 37 -3.71 5.24 -8.08
N LEU A 38 -2.85 4.31 -7.63
CA LEU A 38 -3.15 2.89 -7.48
C LEU A 38 -2.77 2.41 -6.08
N SER A 39 -3.51 1.43 -5.55
CA SER A 39 -3.20 0.74 -4.32
C SER A 39 -3.60 -0.74 -4.44
N ALA A 40 -2.63 -1.63 -4.25
CA ALA A 40 -2.81 -3.07 -4.27
C ALA A 40 -2.92 -3.59 -2.83
N GLY A 41 -3.98 -4.30 -2.51
CA GLY A 41 -4.26 -4.87 -1.19
C GLY A 41 -3.98 -6.36 -1.09
N GLY A 42 -4.78 -7.08 -0.27
CA GLY A 42 -4.64 -8.52 -0.09
C GLY A 42 -4.95 -9.31 -1.36
N GLY A 43 -6.13 -9.12 -1.91
CA GLY A 43 -6.61 -9.80 -3.14
C GLY A 43 -7.45 -8.88 -4.01
N HIS A 44 -7.38 -7.57 -3.80
CA HIS A 44 -8.07 -6.56 -4.59
C HIS A 44 -7.14 -5.38 -4.87
N THR A 45 -7.52 -4.57 -5.82
CA THR A 45 -6.80 -3.35 -6.19
C THR A 45 -7.78 -2.21 -6.30
N CYS A 46 -7.40 -1.03 -5.86
CA CYS A 46 -8.18 0.20 -6.01
C CYS A 46 -7.35 1.30 -6.66
N GLY A 47 -8.01 2.22 -7.33
CA GLY A 47 -7.38 3.40 -7.91
C GLY A 47 -8.30 4.60 -7.91
N VAL A 48 -7.71 5.79 -7.90
CA VAL A 48 -8.41 7.04 -8.13
C VAL A 48 -8.22 7.42 -9.60
N ALA A 49 -9.30 7.55 -10.33
CA ALA A 49 -9.25 7.95 -11.73
C ALA A 49 -9.15 9.48 -11.89
N SER A 50 -9.00 9.94 -13.13
CA SER A 50 -8.87 11.37 -13.46
C SER A 50 -10.12 12.19 -13.14
N ASP A 51 -11.28 11.53 -13.02
CA ASP A 51 -12.56 12.10 -12.59
C ASP A 51 -12.70 12.21 -11.07
N LEU A 52 -11.63 11.92 -10.31
CA LEU A 52 -11.57 11.88 -8.85
C LEU A 52 -12.43 10.79 -8.20
N ARG A 53 -13.05 9.91 -8.98
CA ARG A 53 -13.77 8.76 -8.44
C ARG A 53 -12.80 7.61 -8.13
N ALA A 54 -13.15 6.84 -7.11
CA ALA A 54 -12.45 5.60 -6.79
C ALA A 54 -13.08 4.43 -7.55
N TYR A 55 -12.24 3.55 -8.06
CA TYR A 55 -12.61 2.30 -8.71
C TYR A 55 -11.81 1.17 -8.09
N CYS A 56 -12.47 0.04 -7.83
CA CYS A 56 -11.83 -1.13 -7.25
C CYS A 56 -12.14 -2.39 -8.08
N TRP A 57 -11.28 -3.41 -8.02
CA TRP A 57 -11.46 -4.73 -8.66
C TRP A 57 -10.70 -5.82 -7.89
N GLY A 58 -11.03 -7.08 -8.14
CA GLY A 58 -10.49 -8.24 -7.44
C GLY A 58 -11.51 -8.87 -6.50
N LEU A 59 -11.04 -9.47 -5.40
CA LEU A 59 -11.88 -10.11 -4.38
C LEU A 59 -12.80 -9.11 -3.68
N ASN A 60 -14.02 -9.56 -3.33
CA ASN A 60 -15.04 -8.71 -2.70
C ASN A 60 -15.87 -9.41 -1.62
N PHE A 61 -15.41 -10.51 -1.05
CA PHE A 61 -16.19 -11.28 -0.08
C PHE A 61 -16.62 -10.51 1.18
N ASN A 62 -15.87 -9.47 1.54
CA ASN A 62 -16.16 -8.59 2.67
C ASN A 62 -16.71 -7.22 2.25
N GLY A 63 -16.99 -7.00 0.95
CA GLY A 63 -17.41 -5.70 0.44
C GLY A 63 -16.25 -4.72 0.20
N GLN A 64 -14.99 -5.18 0.14
CA GLN A 64 -13.79 -4.35 0.02
C GLN A 64 -13.70 -3.53 -1.28
N LEU A 65 -14.53 -3.80 -2.27
CA LEU A 65 -14.64 -2.98 -3.50
C LEU A 65 -15.53 -1.74 -3.30
N GLY A 66 -16.39 -1.72 -2.28
CA GLY A 66 -17.23 -0.56 -1.96
C GLY A 66 -18.36 -0.29 -2.96
N ASP A 67 -18.71 -1.26 -3.80
CA ASP A 67 -19.74 -1.13 -4.85
C ASP A 67 -21.16 -1.48 -4.35
N GLY A 68 -21.33 -1.68 -3.03
CA GLY A 68 -22.59 -2.09 -2.39
C GLY A 68 -22.86 -3.59 -2.45
N THR A 69 -21.93 -4.38 -3.01
CA THR A 69 -22.06 -5.84 -3.17
C THR A 69 -20.92 -6.57 -2.46
N THR A 70 -20.97 -7.90 -2.44
CA THR A 70 -19.87 -8.79 -2.04
C THR A 70 -19.39 -9.65 -3.21
N THR A 71 -19.74 -9.27 -4.44
CA THR A 71 -19.38 -10.01 -5.66
C THR A 71 -18.01 -9.59 -6.16
N GLN A 72 -17.15 -10.56 -6.43
CA GLN A 72 -15.84 -10.31 -7.07
C GLN A 72 -16.01 -9.63 -8.43
N ARG A 73 -15.09 -8.70 -8.76
CA ARG A 73 -15.03 -8.00 -10.04
C ARG A 73 -13.69 -8.24 -10.71
N LEU A 74 -13.70 -8.67 -11.95
CA LEU A 74 -12.48 -8.86 -12.74
C LEU A 74 -12.01 -7.56 -13.43
N THR A 75 -12.92 -6.58 -13.54
CA THR A 75 -12.66 -5.25 -14.14
C THR A 75 -12.97 -4.15 -13.13
N PRO A 76 -12.39 -2.95 -13.28
CA PRO A 76 -12.66 -1.84 -12.38
C PRO A 76 -14.15 -1.51 -12.28
N VAL A 77 -14.71 -1.50 -11.06
CA VAL A 77 -16.05 -1.04 -10.73
C VAL A 77 -15.97 0.22 -9.88
N ALA A 78 -16.85 1.19 -10.12
CA ALA A 78 -16.88 2.41 -9.34
C ALA A 78 -17.29 2.11 -7.88
N VAL A 79 -16.59 2.72 -6.93
CA VAL A 79 -17.04 2.78 -5.54
C VAL A 79 -18.37 3.54 -5.51
N ALA A 80 -19.35 3.00 -4.77
CA ALA A 80 -20.70 3.54 -4.75
C ALA A 80 -20.77 4.95 -4.14
N GLY A 81 -21.77 5.72 -4.56
CA GLY A 81 -22.00 7.08 -4.12
C GLY A 81 -21.31 8.12 -5.01
N THR A 82 -21.23 9.35 -4.50
CA THR A 82 -20.74 10.53 -5.24
C THR A 82 -19.48 11.13 -4.61
N LEU A 83 -18.79 10.35 -3.76
CA LEU A 83 -17.56 10.83 -3.10
C LEU A 83 -16.44 10.99 -4.12
N GLU A 84 -15.76 12.13 -4.05
CA GLU A 84 -14.54 12.41 -4.79
C GLU A 84 -13.32 12.14 -3.89
N PHE A 85 -12.42 11.29 -4.37
CA PHE A 85 -11.23 10.87 -3.65
C PHE A 85 -9.96 11.46 -4.26
N ARG A 86 -9.02 11.85 -3.41
CA ARG A 86 -7.65 12.17 -3.84
C ARG A 86 -6.67 11.02 -3.58
N GLN A 87 -7.05 10.05 -2.73
CA GLN A 87 -6.26 8.88 -2.38
C GLN A 87 -7.17 7.73 -1.98
N VAL A 88 -6.77 6.52 -2.33
CA VAL A 88 -7.26 5.27 -1.76
C VAL A 88 -6.07 4.44 -1.26
N SER A 89 -6.30 3.62 -0.24
CA SER A 89 -5.36 2.66 0.32
C SER A 89 -6.09 1.34 0.53
N ALA A 90 -5.65 0.29 -0.14
CA ALA A 90 -6.19 -1.05 -0.06
C ALA A 90 -5.40 -1.86 0.98
N GLY A 91 -6.06 -2.25 2.06
CA GLY A 91 -5.54 -3.15 3.08
C GLY A 91 -5.71 -4.63 2.70
N LEU A 92 -5.69 -5.54 3.69
CA LEU A 92 -5.82 -6.97 3.39
C LEU A 92 -7.19 -7.30 2.78
N ASN A 93 -8.29 -7.00 3.47
CA ASN A 93 -9.67 -7.28 3.07
C ASN A 93 -10.59 -6.04 3.22
N TYR A 94 -10.04 -4.85 3.21
CA TYR A 94 -10.78 -3.60 3.32
C TYR A 94 -10.05 -2.49 2.57
N THR A 95 -10.70 -1.38 2.38
CA THR A 95 -10.15 -0.22 1.68
C THR A 95 -10.48 1.04 2.47
N CYS A 96 -9.56 1.99 2.51
CA CYS A 96 -9.80 3.34 3.01
C CYS A 96 -9.48 4.38 1.94
N GLY A 97 -10.12 5.53 1.99
CA GLY A 97 -9.85 6.64 1.09
C GLY A 97 -9.98 7.99 1.78
N VAL A 98 -9.29 8.98 1.25
CA VAL A 98 -9.41 10.38 1.67
C VAL A 98 -10.04 11.17 0.53
N THR A 99 -11.12 11.87 0.84
CA THR A 99 -11.82 12.72 -0.12
C THR A 99 -11.06 14.02 -0.39
N THR A 100 -11.46 14.72 -1.43
CA THR A 100 -10.98 16.08 -1.76
C THR A 100 -11.19 17.08 -0.62
N THR A 101 -12.19 16.81 0.25
CA THR A 101 -12.49 17.61 1.46
C THR A 101 -11.78 17.14 2.73
N ASN A 102 -10.75 16.29 2.61
CA ASN A 102 -9.96 15.75 3.72
C ASN A 102 -10.72 14.83 4.69
N ARG A 103 -11.89 14.30 4.32
CA ARG A 103 -12.60 13.31 5.12
C ARG A 103 -12.14 11.90 4.75
N ALA A 104 -11.92 11.06 5.76
CA ALA A 104 -11.59 9.66 5.56
C ALA A 104 -12.85 8.80 5.56
N TYR A 105 -12.90 7.84 4.65
CA TYR A 105 -13.94 6.81 4.51
C TYR A 105 -13.28 5.46 4.38
N CYS A 106 -13.84 4.42 5.01
CA CYS A 106 -13.36 3.04 4.87
C CYS A 106 -14.52 2.11 4.53
N TRP A 107 -14.23 0.94 3.95
CA TRP A 107 -15.20 -0.09 3.58
C TRP A 107 -14.52 -1.45 3.44
N GLY A 108 -15.28 -2.54 3.50
CA GLY A 108 -14.79 -3.90 3.53
C GLY A 108 -14.91 -4.52 4.92
N GLN A 109 -13.98 -5.42 5.27
CA GLN A 109 -13.95 -6.10 6.55
C GLN A 109 -13.76 -5.12 7.71
N GLY A 110 -14.64 -5.18 8.73
CA GLY A 110 -14.68 -4.25 9.87
C GLY A 110 -14.47 -4.89 11.25
N GLU A 111 -14.37 -6.23 11.35
CA GLU A 111 -14.37 -6.98 12.62
C GLU A 111 -13.28 -6.55 13.62
N ALA A 112 -12.16 -6.01 13.15
CA ALA A 112 -11.10 -5.50 13.98
C ALA A 112 -11.33 -4.05 14.47
N GLY A 113 -12.38 -3.37 13.99
CA GLY A 113 -12.61 -1.94 14.16
C GLY A 113 -11.80 -1.06 13.21
N ASN A 114 -11.16 -1.67 12.22
CA ASN A 114 -10.23 -1.05 11.26
C ASN A 114 -10.89 -0.08 10.27
N LEU A 115 -12.23 -0.07 10.17
CA LEU A 115 -12.98 0.93 9.41
C LEU A 115 -13.06 2.27 10.15
N GLY A 116 -12.92 2.27 11.49
CA GLY A 116 -12.84 3.50 12.28
C GLY A 116 -14.15 4.25 12.45
N ASP A 117 -15.29 3.65 12.11
CA ASP A 117 -16.64 4.24 12.15
C ASP A 117 -17.32 4.12 13.52
N GLY A 118 -16.64 3.53 14.51
CA GLY A 118 -17.15 3.23 15.85
C GLY A 118 -17.75 1.82 15.96
N THR A 119 -17.90 1.10 14.87
CA THR A 119 -18.45 -0.27 14.82
C THR A 119 -17.36 -1.33 14.62
N LYS A 120 -17.77 -2.59 14.57
CA LYS A 120 -16.96 -3.76 14.19
C LYS A 120 -17.70 -4.59 13.14
N MET A 121 -18.44 -3.91 12.28
CA MET A 121 -19.24 -4.54 11.24
C MET A 121 -18.56 -4.37 9.88
N ASP A 122 -18.69 -5.38 9.01
CA ASP A 122 -18.30 -5.27 7.62
C ASP A 122 -19.21 -4.26 6.90
N GLN A 123 -18.63 -3.49 5.99
CA GLN A 123 -19.33 -2.46 5.23
C GLN A 123 -19.08 -2.62 3.74
N SER A 124 -20.12 -2.88 2.96
CA SER A 124 -20.00 -2.95 1.49
C SER A 124 -20.06 -1.57 0.81
N LEU A 125 -20.31 -0.52 1.57
CA LEU A 125 -20.35 0.88 1.14
C LEU A 125 -19.37 1.72 1.95
N PRO A 126 -18.82 2.82 1.41
CA PRO A 126 -17.96 3.71 2.17
C PRO A 126 -18.65 4.29 3.40
N VAL A 127 -18.08 4.06 4.61
CA VAL A 127 -18.51 4.67 5.86
C VAL A 127 -17.49 5.68 6.33
N GLN A 128 -17.95 6.80 6.87
CA GLN A 128 -17.07 7.87 7.35
C GLN A 128 -16.34 7.46 8.62
N VAL A 129 -15.05 7.69 8.69
CA VAL A 129 -14.23 7.54 9.89
C VAL A 129 -14.69 8.54 10.97
N ALA A 130 -14.91 8.05 12.18
CA ALA A 130 -15.40 8.82 13.30
C ALA A 130 -14.37 9.85 13.83
N GLY A 131 -14.80 10.72 14.76
CA GLY A 131 -13.93 11.69 15.45
C GLY A 131 -13.74 13.02 14.73
N GLY A 132 -14.30 13.20 13.53
CA GLY A 132 -14.32 14.49 12.83
C GLY A 132 -12.96 14.99 12.33
N HIS A 133 -11.89 14.19 12.43
CA HIS A 133 -10.55 14.56 11.97
C HIS A 133 -10.49 14.82 10.46
N LEU A 134 -9.65 15.78 10.07
CA LEU A 134 -9.34 16.07 8.68
C LEU A 134 -8.00 15.40 8.32
N PHE A 135 -8.05 14.35 7.52
CA PHE A 135 -6.87 13.59 7.11
C PHE A 135 -6.35 14.07 5.75
N ARG A 136 -5.04 14.29 5.62
CA ARG A 136 -4.42 14.48 4.32
C ARG A 136 -4.07 13.17 3.63
N ARG A 137 -3.90 12.07 4.40
CA ARG A 137 -3.70 10.71 3.91
C ARG A 137 -4.08 9.68 4.96
N VAL A 138 -4.48 8.50 4.48
CA VAL A 138 -4.67 7.30 5.30
C VAL A 138 -3.89 6.15 4.68
N ASP A 139 -3.55 5.17 5.50
CA ASP A 139 -2.92 3.94 5.07
C ASP A 139 -3.57 2.74 5.76
N ALA A 140 -3.94 1.75 4.96
CA ALA A 140 -4.67 0.56 5.38
C ALA A 140 -3.71 -0.65 5.38
N GLY A 141 -3.48 -1.22 6.57
CA GLY A 141 -2.66 -2.41 6.76
C GLY A 141 -3.45 -3.72 6.66
N ASP A 142 -3.02 -4.73 7.43
CA ASP A 142 -3.73 -6.01 7.50
C ASP A 142 -5.10 -5.84 8.22
N ALA A 143 -5.09 -5.34 9.44
CA ALA A 143 -6.28 -5.21 10.28
C ALA A 143 -6.27 -3.92 11.13
N HIS A 144 -5.43 -2.93 10.78
CA HIS A 144 -5.40 -1.62 11.39
C HIS A 144 -5.16 -0.55 10.33
N THR A 145 -5.63 0.63 10.59
CA THR A 145 -5.51 1.80 9.70
C THR A 145 -4.82 2.92 10.46
N CYS A 146 -3.96 3.65 9.78
CA CYS A 146 -3.36 4.87 10.30
C CYS A 146 -3.58 6.04 9.35
N GLY A 147 -3.67 7.24 9.86
CA GLY A 147 -3.81 8.45 9.06
C GLY A 147 -3.02 9.62 9.63
N VAL A 148 -2.61 10.52 8.75
CA VAL A 148 -1.99 11.80 9.11
C VAL A 148 -2.99 12.91 8.81
N THR A 149 -3.26 13.73 9.81
CA THR A 149 -4.17 14.88 9.70
C THR A 149 -3.53 16.02 8.89
N THR A 150 -4.33 17.01 8.57
CA THR A 150 -3.86 18.27 7.95
C THR A 150 -2.94 19.08 8.85
N SER A 151 -2.91 18.79 10.18
CA SER A 151 -2.01 19.38 11.18
C SER A 151 -0.80 18.49 11.51
N ASP A 152 -0.50 17.48 10.66
CA ASP A 152 0.63 16.56 10.79
C ASP A 152 0.57 15.62 12.01
N GLU A 153 -0.60 15.45 12.62
CA GLU A 153 -0.81 14.51 13.71
C GLU A 153 -1.17 13.12 13.16
N ALA A 154 -0.62 12.07 13.77
CA ALA A 154 -0.94 10.71 13.41
C ALA A 154 -2.01 10.13 14.34
N TYR A 155 -3.00 9.46 13.75
CA TYR A 155 -4.02 8.68 14.42
C TYR A 155 -4.07 7.28 13.82
N CYS A 156 -4.25 6.26 14.67
CA CYS A 156 -4.42 4.88 14.22
C CYS A 156 -5.66 4.26 14.87
N TRP A 157 -6.22 3.22 14.23
CA TRP A 157 -7.39 2.49 14.73
C TRP A 157 -7.42 1.07 14.18
N GLY A 158 -8.24 0.20 14.77
CA GLY A 158 -8.34 -1.21 14.42
C GLY A 158 -7.69 -2.13 15.42
N PHE A 159 -7.12 -3.22 14.91
CA PHE A 159 -6.40 -4.25 15.66
C PHE A 159 -5.19 -3.67 16.40
N ASN A 160 -4.91 -4.19 17.64
CA ASN A 160 -3.83 -3.60 18.46
C ASN A 160 -3.10 -4.59 19.36
N ASP A 161 -3.23 -5.88 19.17
CA ASP A 161 -2.68 -6.89 20.11
C ASP A 161 -1.13 -6.81 20.28
N ARG A 162 -0.43 -6.12 19.36
CA ARG A 162 1.02 -5.90 19.36
C ARG A 162 1.43 -4.44 19.50
N GLY A 163 0.47 -3.55 19.83
CA GLY A 163 0.74 -2.12 19.96
C GLY A 163 0.87 -1.39 18.61
N VAL A 164 0.30 -1.93 17.54
CA VAL A 164 0.41 -1.35 16.17
C VAL A 164 -0.21 0.04 16.04
N LEU A 165 -1.08 0.45 16.99
CA LEU A 165 -1.65 1.79 17.02
C LEU A 165 -0.70 2.84 17.59
N GLY A 166 0.37 2.44 18.30
CA GLY A 166 1.37 3.36 18.85
C GLY A 166 0.85 4.30 19.94
N ALA A 167 -0.29 4.00 20.54
CA ALA A 167 -0.96 4.85 21.52
C ALA A 167 -0.57 4.50 22.99
N GLY A 168 0.39 3.59 23.20
CA GLY A 168 0.76 3.10 24.54
C GLY A 168 -0.25 2.14 25.18
N ILE A 169 -1.25 1.70 24.42
CA ILE A 169 -2.30 0.76 24.83
C ILE A 169 -2.26 -0.50 23.95
N ILE A 170 -2.92 -1.58 24.39
CA ILE A 170 -3.03 -2.84 23.64
C ILE A 170 -4.46 -3.16 23.22
N GLN A 171 -5.44 -2.36 23.62
CA GLN A 171 -6.86 -2.58 23.27
C GLN A 171 -7.11 -2.17 21.82
N ARG A 172 -7.92 -2.96 21.10
CA ARG A 172 -8.45 -2.62 19.78
C ARG A 172 -9.32 -1.36 19.88
N GLN A 173 -9.22 -0.52 18.86
CA GLN A 173 -9.96 0.74 18.80
C GLN A 173 -10.80 0.79 17.52
N SER A 174 -12.12 0.95 17.67
CA SER A 174 -13.03 1.13 16.51
C SER A 174 -13.15 2.59 16.06
N THR A 175 -12.44 3.51 16.71
CA THR A 175 -12.34 4.94 16.37
C THR A 175 -10.89 5.38 16.41
N PRO A 176 -10.49 6.43 15.67
CA PRO A 176 -9.12 6.93 15.68
C PRO A 176 -8.63 7.32 17.08
N VAL A 177 -7.44 6.82 17.46
CA VAL A 177 -6.70 7.24 18.66
C VAL A 177 -5.38 7.88 18.26
N ALA A 178 -4.98 8.92 18.98
CA ALA A 178 -3.74 9.63 18.73
C ALA A 178 -2.52 8.74 18.97
N VAL A 179 -1.55 8.77 18.06
CA VAL A 179 -0.24 8.16 18.24
C VAL A 179 0.52 8.93 19.32
N SER A 180 1.12 8.21 20.28
CA SER A 180 1.81 8.80 21.44
C SER A 180 3.07 9.59 21.06
N GLY A 181 3.51 10.47 21.96
CA GLY A 181 4.81 11.16 21.89
C GLY A 181 4.76 12.53 21.19
N GLY A 182 3.60 13.01 20.72
CA GLY A 182 3.43 14.36 20.17
C GLY A 182 4.25 14.62 18.89
N LEU A 183 4.70 13.56 18.21
CA LEU A 183 5.47 13.66 16.97
C LEU A 183 4.60 14.17 15.82
N LYS A 184 5.20 15.01 14.96
CA LYS A 184 4.58 15.46 13.73
C LYS A 184 5.06 14.62 12.55
N PHE A 185 4.11 13.96 11.88
CA PHE A 185 4.38 13.05 10.78
C PHE A 185 3.95 13.63 9.44
N ARG A 186 4.81 13.50 8.41
CA ARG A 186 4.36 13.74 7.03
C ARG A 186 3.76 12.49 6.39
N GLN A 187 4.11 11.29 6.90
CA GLN A 187 3.63 10.02 6.41
C GLN A 187 3.57 9.00 7.54
N VAL A 188 2.56 8.13 7.51
CA VAL A 188 2.51 6.85 8.21
C VAL A 188 2.25 5.74 7.20
N ALA A 189 2.74 4.55 7.49
CA ALA A 189 2.54 3.33 6.74
C ALA A 189 2.12 2.22 7.70
N ALA A 190 0.94 1.66 7.46
CA ALA A 190 0.35 0.58 8.25
C ALA A 190 0.66 -0.76 7.59
N GLY A 191 1.47 -1.59 8.24
CA GLY A 191 1.84 -2.92 7.75
C GLY A 191 0.90 -4.04 8.20
N GLY A 192 1.39 -5.28 8.16
CA GLY A 192 0.64 -6.43 8.68
C GLY A 192 0.59 -6.43 10.21
N THR A 193 1.73 -6.25 10.86
CA THR A 193 1.85 -6.36 12.32
C THR A 193 2.64 -5.22 12.97
N HIS A 194 2.99 -4.19 12.21
CA HIS A 194 3.73 -3.03 12.67
C HIS A 194 3.32 -1.79 11.88
N THR A 195 3.72 -0.64 12.37
CA THR A 195 3.48 0.66 11.72
C THR A 195 4.77 1.46 11.73
N CYS A 196 5.03 2.19 10.67
CA CYS A 196 6.14 3.12 10.57
C CYS A 196 5.68 4.51 10.15
N GLY A 197 6.42 5.54 10.51
CA GLY A 197 6.13 6.90 10.07
C GLY A 197 7.40 7.72 9.87
N VAL A 198 7.34 8.63 8.90
CA VAL A 198 8.37 9.65 8.67
C VAL A 198 7.87 10.96 9.24
N THR A 199 8.63 11.54 10.16
CA THR A 199 8.30 12.86 10.72
C THR A 199 8.52 14.00 9.71
N THR A 200 8.02 15.18 10.03
CA THR A 200 8.27 16.40 9.23
C THR A 200 9.75 16.79 9.19
N SER A 201 10.60 16.21 10.07
CA SER A 201 12.06 16.37 10.10
C SER A 201 12.83 15.18 9.51
N ASP A 202 12.16 14.33 8.69
CA ASP A 202 12.77 13.21 7.94
C ASP A 202 13.31 12.07 8.82
N VAL A 203 12.86 11.96 10.07
CA VAL A 203 13.23 10.87 10.98
C VAL A 203 12.16 9.79 10.92
N VAL A 204 12.59 8.52 10.85
CA VAL A 204 11.68 7.36 10.88
C VAL A 204 11.50 6.88 12.30
N TYR A 205 10.25 6.63 12.66
CA TYR A 205 9.82 5.92 13.85
C TYR A 205 8.96 4.73 13.46
N CYS A 206 9.15 3.59 14.11
CA CYS A 206 8.31 2.40 13.93
C CYS A 206 7.82 1.89 15.29
N TRP A 207 6.72 1.13 15.25
CA TRP A 207 6.10 0.52 16.44
C TRP A 207 5.25 -0.68 16.04
N GLY A 208 4.76 -1.44 17.00
CA GLY A 208 4.05 -2.69 16.80
C GLY A 208 4.93 -3.89 17.06
N SER A 209 4.68 -5.01 16.37
CA SER A 209 5.51 -6.23 16.50
C SER A 209 6.94 -5.97 16.05
N ASP A 210 7.90 -6.57 16.78
CA ASP A 210 9.33 -6.47 16.46
C ASP A 210 10.06 -7.83 16.52
N SER A 211 9.31 -8.92 16.51
CA SER A 211 9.85 -10.28 16.69
C SER A 211 10.89 -10.72 15.63
N VAL A 212 10.96 -10.01 14.51
CA VAL A 212 11.94 -10.23 13.43
C VAL A 212 12.71 -8.96 13.06
N GLY A 213 12.64 -7.91 13.90
CA GLY A 213 13.37 -6.66 13.73
C GLY A 213 12.69 -5.66 12.80
N GLN A 214 11.39 -5.77 12.58
CA GLN A 214 10.66 -4.89 11.65
C GLN A 214 10.53 -3.44 12.14
N VAL A 215 10.76 -3.17 13.43
CA VAL A 215 10.88 -1.81 14.01
C VAL A 215 12.22 -1.16 13.63
N GLY A 216 13.30 -1.93 13.51
CA GLY A 216 14.60 -1.45 13.03
C GLY A 216 15.41 -0.67 14.07
N ASP A 217 15.16 -0.86 15.36
CA ASP A 217 15.86 -0.23 16.48
C ASP A 217 17.09 -1.03 16.96
N GLY A 218 17.33 -2.20 16.33
CA GLY A 218 18.40 -3.13 16.71
C GLY A 218 17.96 -4.22 17.68
N SER A 219 16.70 -4.20 18.12
CA SER A 219 16.11 -5.20 19.01
C SER A 219 15.28 -6.24 18.25
N ASN A 220 14.70 -7.20 18.97
CA ASN A 220 13.75 -8.19 18.49
C ASN A 220 12.71 -8.51 19.57
N THR A 221 12.14 -7.50 20.16
CA THR A 221 11.13 -7.63 21.21
C THR A 221 9.78 -8.11 20.68
N ALA A 222 8.91 -8.61 21.54
CA ALA A 222 7.61 -9.11 21.14
C ALA A 222 6.68 -7.99 20.61
N GLY A 223 6.88 -6.75 21.07
CA GLY A 223 6.08 -5.61 20.64
C GLY A 223 6.60 -4.28 21.23
N VAL A 224 6.43 -3.24 20.45
CA VAL A 224 6.79 -1.85 20.75
C VAL A 224 5.52 -1.01 20.71
N PHE A 225 5.06 -0.48 21.83
CA PHE A 225 3.71 0.08 22.01
C PHE A 225 3.63 1.59 21.73
N VAL A 226 4.76 2.25 21.53
CA VAL A 226 4.88 3.67 21.24
C VAL A 226 5.88 3.90 20.12
N PRO A 227 5.81 5.00 19.36
CA PRO A 227 6.80 5.29 18.33
C PRO A 227 8.22 5.22 18.83
N THR A 228 9.00 4.30 18.28
CA THR A 228 10.42 4.10 18.62
C THR A 228 11.26 4.48 17.40
N ARG A 229 12.31 5.27 17.64
CA ARG A 229 13.17 5.75 16.57
C ARG A 229 13.96 4.59 15.95
N VAL A 230 13.94 4.49 14.63
CA VAL A 230 14.78 3.55 13.88
C VAL A 230 16.26 3.89 14.13
N ALA A 231 17.09 2.88 14.42
CA ALA A 231 18.51 3.06 14.79
C ALA A 231 19.36 3.37 13.54
N THR A 232 19.25 4.60 13.08
CA THR A 232 20.01 5.14 11.94
C THR A 232 20.18 6.66 12.06
N SER A 233 21.28 7.16 11.51
CA SER A 233 21.51 8.60 11.34
C SER A 233 20.93 9.14 10.02
N ARG A 234 20.43 8.26 9.13
CA ARG A 234 19.91 8.65 7.83
C ARG A 234 18.59 9.38 7.94
N ARG A 235 18.33 10.26 6.98
CA ARG A 235 17.06 10.94 6.79
C ARG A 235 16.30 10.28 5.64
N PHE A 236 14.98 10.11 5.82
CA PHE A 236 14.14 9.41 4.87
C PHE A 236 13.07 10.32 4.29
N GLN A 237 12.87 10.25 2.99
CA GLN A 237 11.76 10.92 2.33
C GLN A 237 10.45 10.13 2.43
N LEU A 238 10.54 8.80 2.51
CA LEU A 238 9.38 7.93 2.68
C LEU A 238 9.77 6.61 3.38
N VAL A 239 8.78 5.97 3.97
CA VAL A 239 8.85 4.61 4.50
C VAL A 239 7.60 3.86 4.10
N ASP A 240 7.72 2.55 3.90
CA ASP A 240 6.61 1.66 3.65
C ASP A 240 6.73 0.42 4.53
N ALA A 241 5.63 0.06 5.20
CA ALA A 241 5.54 -1.09 6.09
C ALA A 241 4.77 -2.20 5.38
N GLY A 242 5.44 -3.33 5.13
CA GLY A 242 4.84 -4.43 4.38
C GLY A 242 3.70 -5.12 5.13
N LEU A 243 2.77 -5.69 4.36
CA LEU A 243 1.81 -6.66 4.90
C LEU A 243 2.54 -7.91 5.45
N GLY A 244 3.80 -8.13 5.06
CA GLY A 244 4.74 -9.00 5.74
C GLY A 244 5.39 -8.31 6.96
N ALA A 245 6.36 -9.00 7.58
CA ALA A 245 7.03 -8.48 8.77
C ALA A 245 8.37 -7.81 8.38
N PHE A 246 8.35 -6.84 7.50
CA PHE A 246 9.52 -6.08 7.06
C PHE A 246 9.14 -4.66 6.65
N THR A 247 10.11 -3.78 6.63
CA THR A 247 9.97 -2.36 6.33
C THR A 247 11.01 -1.94 5.31
N CYS A 248 10.64 -1.09 4.37
CA CYS A 248 11.57 -0.43 3.46
C CYS A 248 11.36 1.08 3.49
N GLY A 249 12.40 1.84 3.19
CA GLY A 249 12.30 3.29 3.05
C GLY A 249 13.33 3.82 2.06
N VAL A 250 13.06 4.99 1.50
CA VAL A 250 13.96 5.73 0.63
C VAL A 250 14.47 6.96 1.38
N THR A 251 15.77 7.12 1.40
CA THR A 251 16.42 8.27 2.03
C THR A 251 16.26 9.54 1.20
N THR A 252 16.55 10.69 1.80
CA THR A 252 16.63 11.99 1.09
C THR A 252 17.75 12.06 0.05
N ALA A 253 18.63 11.04 -0.02
CA ALA A 253 19.66 10.85 -1.04
C ALA A 253 19.30 9.73 -2.03
N ASP A 254 18.01 9.41 -2.18
CA ASP A 254 17.46 8.43 -3.13
C ASP A 254 18.01 7.01 -2.98
N LYS A 255 18.43 6.62 -1.78
CA LYS A 255 18.90 5.26 -1.49
C LYS A 255 17.85 4.49 -0.70
N ALA A 256 17.53 3.27 -1.17
CA ALA A 256 16.62 2.37 -0.48
C ALA A 256 17.34 1.60 0.62
N PHE A 257 16.67 1.48 1.76
CA PHE A 257 17.06 0.66 2.90
C PHE A 257 15.87 -0.17 3.35
N CYS A 258 16.11 -1.46 3.65
CA CYS A 258 15.07 -2.36 4.18
C CYS A 258 15.57 -3.04 5.46
N TRP A 259 14.60 -3.47 6.31
CA TRP A 259 14.87 -4.20 7.56
C TRP A 259 13.68 -5.06 7.96
N GLY A 260 13.86 -5.95 8.93
CA GLY A 260 12.87 -6.94 9.34
C GLY A 260 13.14 -8.31 8.74
N SER A 261 12.08 -9.02 8.35
CA SER A 261 12.17 -10.32 7.69
C SER A 261 12.81 -10.21 6.29
N GLY A 262 13.84 -11.01 6.04
CA GLY A 262 14.50 -11.11 4.72
C GLY A 262 14.51 -12.52 4.17
N ARG A 263 13.73 -13.45 4.76
CA ARG A 263 13.80 -14.90 4.44
C ARG A 263 13.49 -15.26 3.00
N ASN A 264 12.71 -14.43 2.31
CA ASN A 264 12.42 -14.60 0.88
C ASN A 264 13.21 -13.63 -0.01
N GLY A 265 14.11 -12.82 0.58
CA GLY A 265 14.86 -11.80 -0.12
C GLY A 265 14.21 -10.42 -0.13
N GLU A 266 13.18 -10.17 0.69
CA GLU A 266 12.41 -8.93 0.73
C GLU A 266 13.28 -7.70 1.02
N ILE A 267 14.44 -7.89 1.67
CA ILE A 267 15.39 -6.83 2.03
C ILE A 267 16.18 -6.33 0.80
N GLY A 268 16.47 -7.21 -0.17
CA GLY A 268 17.20 -6.83 -1.38
C GLY A 268 18.69 -6.59 -1.19
N ASP A 269 19.30 -7.08 -0.09
CA ASP A 269 20.74 -6.91 0.23
C ASP A 269 21.62 -8.09 -0.22
N GLY A 270 21.06 -8.99 -1.04
CA GLY A 270 21.74 -10.19 -1.54
C GLY A 270 21.73 -11.37 -0.57
N ARG A 271 20.98 -11.28 0.52
CA ARG A 271 20.94 -12.32 1.58
C ARG A 271 19.51 -12.60 2.00
N ASP A 272 19.26 -13.75 2.62
CA ASP A 272 17.96 -14.26 3.08
C ASP A 272 17.85 -14.37 4.61
N PHE A 273 18.38 -13.40 5.34
CA PHE A 273 18.38 -13.35 6.80
C PHE A 273 17.53 -12.20 7.35
N LEU A 274 17.18 -12.29 8.65
CA LEU A 274 16.58 -11.19 9.40
C LEU A 274 17.53 -10.00 9.51
N ARG A 275 16.97 -8.79 9.49
CA ARG A 275 17.72 -7.54 9.67
C ARG A 275 17.07 -6.69 10.75
N PHE A 276 17.73 -6.58 11.89
CA PHE A 276 17.26 -5.76 13.01
C PHE A 276 17.59 -4.27 12.85
N LEU A 277 18.41 -3.94 11.86
CA LEU A 277 18.82 -2.57 11.49
C LEU A 277 18.67 -2.35 10.00
N PRO A 278 18.39 -1.11 9.55
CA PRO A 278 18.30 -0.78 8.14
C PRO A 278 19.53 -1.22 7.33
N ARG A 279 19.31 -1.99 6.26
CA ARG A 279 20.33 -2.44 5.31
C ARG A 279 20.10 -1.82 3.95
N ALA A 280 21.19 -1.39 3.31
CA ALA A 280 21.13 -0.85 1.97
C ALA A 280 20.69 -1.95 0.98
N VAL A 281 19.74 -1.60 0.12
CA VAL A 281 19.37 -2.39 -1.05
C VAL A 281 20.53 -2.37 -2.05
N THR A 282 20.88 -3.52 -2.61
CA THR A 282 22.01 -3.65 -3.56
C THR A 282 21.67 -3.13 -4.96
N GLY A 283 22.67 -3.13 -5.87
CA GLY A 283 22.48 -2.74 -7.27
C GLY A 283 22.75 -1.27 -7.58
N GLY A 284 23.02 -0.44 -6.58
CA GLY A 284 23.46 0.96 -6.77
C GLY A 284 22.41 1.92 -7.33
N HIS A 285 21.16 1.47 -7.49
CA HIS A 285 20.06 2.29 -8.02
C HIS A 285 19.74 3.48 -7.12
N ALA A 286 19.30 4.57 -7.73
CA ALA A 286 18.62 5.67 -7.04
C ALA A 286 17.11 5.47 -7.19
N PHE A 287 16.38 5.50 -6.08
CA PHE A 287 14.95 5.23 -6.04
C PHE A 287 14.16 6.48 -5.62
N ASP A 288 13.08 6.77 -6.36
CA ASP A 288 12.09 7.78 -5.98
C ASP A 288 11.11 7.26 -4.92
N ARG A 289 10.72 5.99 -5.06
CA ARG A 289 9.77 5.35 -4.14
C ARG A 289 9.97 3.85 -4.03
N VAL A 290 9.56 3.32 -2.89
CA VAL A 290 9.50 1.88 -2.60
C VAL A 290 8.11 1.53 -2.11
N THR A 291 7.67 0.31 -2.38
CA THR A 291 6.43 -0.27 -1.88
C THR A 291 6.67 -1.72 -1.49
N THR A 292 6.10 -2.12 -0.37
CA THR A 292 6.32 -3.43 0.26
C THR A 292 5.03 -4.23 0.25
N GLY A 293 5.12 -5.47 -0.22
CA GLY A 293 4.00 -6.41 -0.23
C GLY A 293 4.02 -7.38 0.95
N GLY A 294 3.43 -8.56 0.78
CA GLY A 294 3.48 -9.62 1.79
C GLY A 294 4.86 -10.28 1.88
N THR A 295 5.49 -10.57 0.74
CA THR A 295 6.77 -11.30 0.64
C THR A 295 7.68 -10.78 -0.48
N HIS A 296 7.40 -9.61 -1.01
CA HIS A 296 8.19 -8.97 -2.06
C HIS A 296 8.17 -7.44 -1.89
N THR A 297 9.13 -6.81 -2.52
CA THR A 297 9.29 -5.36 -2.54
C THR A 297 9.42 -4.89 -3.98
N CYS A 298 8.82 -3.76 -4.32
CA CYS A 298 9.01 -3.10 -5.61
C CYS A 298 9.40 -1.63 -5.40
N ALA A 299 10.12 -1.06 -6.34
CA ALA A 299 10.53 0.34 -6.31
C ALA A 299 10.54 0.94 -7.71
N VAL A 300 10.30 2.23 -7.79
CA VAL A 300 10.54 3.02 -9.01
C VAL A 300 11.82 3.81 -8.80
N ALA A 301 12.75 3.63 -9.72
CA ALA A 301 13.99 4.38 -9.72
C ALA A 301 13.78 5.80 -10.27
N THR A 302 14.75 6.68 -10.03
CA THR A 302 14.70 8.08 -10.50
C THR A 302 14.69 8.22 -12.02
N ASP A 303 15.06 7.16 -12.75
CA ASP A 303 14.93 7.05 -14.22
C ASP A 303 13.57 6.48 -14.67
N ASN A 304 12.59 6.38 -13.79
CA ASN A 304 11.25 5.81 -14.02
C ASN A 304 11.24 4.30 -14.36
N ARG A 305 12.33 3.57 -14.17
CA ARG A 305 12.33 2.11 -14.27
C ARG A 305 11.85 1.49 -12.97
N ALA A 306 11.11 0.39 -13.07
CA ALA A 306 10.68 -0.38 -11.92
C ALA A 306 11.59 -1.59 -11.69
N TYR A 307 11.86 -1.84 -10.42
CA TYR A 307 12.63 -2.99 -9.94
C TYR A 307 11.84 -3.67 -8.84
N CYS A 308 11.82 -5.01 -8.83
CA CYS A 308 11.19 -5.78 -7.75
C CYS A 308 12.17 -6.84 -7.23
N TRP A 309 11.98 -7.27 -5.98
CA TRP A 309 12.77 -8.32 -5.33
C TRP A 309 11.96 -9.02 -4.24
N GLY A 310 12.44 -10.15 -3.73
CA GLY A 310 11.71 -11.01 -2.82
C GLY A 310 11.12 -12.22 -3.54
N LEU A 311 10.03 -12.77 -3.00
CA LEU A 311 9.35 -13.94 -3.55
C LEU A 311 8.61 -13.58 -4.85
N ASN A 312 8.70 -14.47 -5.86
CA ASN A 312 8.03 -14.32 -7.15
C ASN A 312 6.79 -15.23 -7.30
N ALA A 313 6.09 -15.50 -6.22
CA ALA A 313 4.85 -16.28 -6.28
C ALA A 313 3.84 -15.61 -7.21
N GLY A 314 3.26 -16.35 -8.14
CA GLY A 314 2.29 -15.80 -9.12
C GLY A 314 2.86 -14.73 -10.06
N GLY A 315 4.18 -14.60 -10.18
CA GLY A 315 4.79 -13.59 -11.03
C GLY A 315 4.84 -12.18 -10.40
N ALA A 316 4.78 -12.06 -9.08
CA ALA A 316 4.70 -10.80 -8.35
C ALA A 316 5.85 -9.82 -8.67
N LEU A 317 7.01 -10.31 -9.10
CA LEU A 317 8.16 -9.47 -9.48
C LEU A 317 8.05 -8.89 -10.90
N GLY A 318 7.10 -9.37 -11.72
CA GLY A 318 6.91 -8.86 -13.08
C GLY A 318 8.10 -9.05 -14.03
N THR A 319 9.00 -10.01 -13.76
CA THR A 319 10.23 -10.25 -14.55
C THR A 319 9.99 -11.03 -15.84
N GLY A 320 8.79 -11.58 -16.02
CA GLY A 320 8.48 -12.49 -17.14
C GLY A 320 9.21 -13.83 -17.07
N THR A 321 9.83 -14.17 -15.94
CA THR A 321 10.57 -15.41 -15.72
C THR A 321 9.94 -16.28 -14.62
N SER A 322 10.27 -17.58 -14.61
CA SER A 322 9.82 -18.54 -13.60
C SER A 322 10.74 -18.59 -12.36
N VAL A 323 11.65 -17.65 -12.19
CA VAL A 323 12.52 -17.58 -11.01
C VAL A 323 11.69 -17.44 -9.76
N ALA A 324 11.85 -18.35 -8.78
CA ALA A 324 10.99 -18.41 -7.60
C ALA A 324 11.16 -17.21 -6.66
N ARG A 325 12.35 -16.60 -6.59
CA ARG A 325 12.66 -15.42 -5.77
C ARG A 325 13.89 -14.69 -6.27
N SER A 326 14.03 -13.40 -5.90
CA SER A 326 15.28 -12.64 -6.09
C SER A 326 15.72 -12.01 -4.77
N LEU A 327 17.00 -12.15 -4.41
CA LEU A 327 17.60 -11.55 -3.22
C LEU A 327 18.10 -10.12 -3.48
N ILE A 328 18.04 -9.66 -4.71
CA ILE A 328 18.49 -8.34 -5.17
C ILE A 328 17.45 -7.74 -6.11
N PRO A 329 17.43 -6.42 -6.31
CA PRO A 329 16.54 -5.78 -7.28
C PRO A 329 16.71 -6.34 -8.69
N VAL A 330 15.62 -6.76 -9.32
CA VAL A 330 15.57 -7.18 -10.73
C VAL A 330 14.61 -6.28 -11.49
N ALA A 331 14.96 -5.90 -12.71
CA ALA A 331 14.14 -5.02 -13.53
C ALA A 331 12.81 -5.70 -13.91
N VAL A 332 11.72 -4.95 -13.84
CA VAL A 332 10.42 -5.37 -14.38
C VAL A 332 10.52 -5.48 -15.90
N ALA A 333 10.01 -6.58 -16.45
CA ALA A 333 10.12 -6.88 -17.88
C ALA A 333 9.38 -5.88 -18.77
N GLY A 334 9.74 -5.85 -20.07
CA GLY A 334 9.05 -5.08 -21.10
C GLY A 334 9.60 -3.67 -21.35
N GLY A 335 10.70 -3.26 -20.69
CA GLY A 335 11.40 -2.00 -21.00
C GLY A 335 10.57 -0.73 -20.81
N ARG A 336 9.50 -0.79 -20.01
CA ARG A 336 8.55 0.30 -19.80
C ARG A 336 8.99 1.23 -18.69
N PHE A 337 8.48 2.46 -18.73
CA PHE A 337 8.64 3.46 -17.68
C PHE A 337 7.41 3.49 -16.80
N PHE A 338 7.62 3.66 -15.50
CA PHE A 338 6.57 3.61 -14.50
C PHE A 338 6.61 4.87 -13.62
N SER A 339 5.45 5.47 -13.37
CA SER A 339 5.31 6.60 -12.45
C SER A 339 4.89 6.14 -11.05
N GLN A 340 4.38 4.90 -10.94
CA GLN A 340 3.99 4.30 -9.67
C GLN A 340 4.02 2.77 -9.79
N VAL A 341 4.47 2.11 -8.71
CA VAL A 341 4.22 0.71 -8.42
C VAL A 341 3.50 0.59 -7.08
N SER A 342 2.72 -0.45 -6.91
CA SER A 342 2.05 -0.78 -5.65
C SER A 342 2.09 -2.29 -5.46
N ALA A 343 2.76 -2.74 -4.42
CA ALA A 343 2.87 -4.15 -4.04
C ALA A 343 1.77 -4.49 -3.04
N GLY A 344 0.91 -5.43 -3.40
CA GLY A 344 -0.07 -6.01 -2.51
C GLY A 344 0.49 -7.25 -1.80
N LYS A 345 -0.38 -8.07 -1.20
CA LYS A 345 0.07 -9.27 -0.48
C LYS A 345 0.85 -10.24 -1.37
N SER A 346 0.36 -10.50 -2.59
CA SER A 346 0.94 -11.48 -3.52
C SER A 346 0.87 -11.04 -5.00
N HIS A 347 0.57 -9.79 -5.27
CA HIS A 347 0.52 -9.22 -6.63
C HIS A 347 1.09 -7.82 -6.63
N THR A 348 1.44 -7.32 -7.82
CA THR A 348 1.95 -5.95 -8.00
C THR A 348 1.17 -5.28 -9.13
N CYS A 349 0.73 -4.07 -8.88
CA CYS A 349 0.16 -3.19 -9.91
C CYS A 349 1.10 -2.01 -10.19
N ALA A 350 1.11 -1.57 -11.43
CA ALA A 350 1.96 -0.45 -11.85
C ALA A 350 1.18 0.51 -12.76
N ARG A 351 1.51 1.79 -12.67
CA ARG A 351 1.03 2.82 -13.59
C ARG A 351 2.17 3.26 -14.50
N SER A 352 1.93 3.24 -15.81
CA SER A 352 2.90 3.73 -16.78
C SER A 352 3.27 5.19 -16.54
N GLY A 353 4.51 5.54 -16.79
CA GLY A 353 5.07 6.88 -16.81
C GLY A 353 5.56 7.23 -18.21
N ALA A 354 5.94 8.49 -18.42
CA ALA A 354 6.71 8.88 -19.60
C ALA A 354 8.19 8.53 -19.42
N ALA A 355 8.90 8.33 -20.53
CA ALA A 355 10.37 8.36 -20.52
C ALA A 355 10.82 9.76 -20.04
N LEU A 356 11.90 9.82 -19.27
CA LEU A 356 12.56 11.11 -19.01
C LEU A 356 13.19 11.58 -20.32
N SER A 357 12.83 12.78 -20.74
CA SER A 357 13.40 13.46 -21.93
C SER A 357 14.83 13.89 -21.66
#